data_a54359fb55092e0eba4e6c6671e1241f
#
_entry.id   a54359fb55092e0eba4e6c6671e1241f
#
_cell.length_a   1.000
_cell.length_b   1.000
_cell.length_c   1.000
_cell.angle_alpha   90.00
_cell.angle_beta   90.00
_cell.angle_gamma   90.00
#
_symmetry.space_group_name_H-M   'P 1'
#
loop_
_entity.id
_entity.type
_entity.pdbx_description
1 polymer ?
#
loop_
_entity_poly.entity_id
_entity_poly.type
_entity_poly.pdbx_seq_one_letter_code
_entity_poly.pdbx_strand_id
1 'polypeptide(L)'
;LTQNAADVCREALQIAKQKGLTISADMNYRSTLWNYGRHPSEIMPELLGYCDIITGDIDTADTYFGIKTPADLSIENKFRFCCEALLKKLPAFKIIGMSFRGANEVQQPTYQCAICMNQEIILTPVYTIPQTTDRIGSGDAFMGGLLFGFLQEQNAKQIIYTAAACGVLKHSMEGDFSIISIGEINQFIQSGPVN
;
A
#
# COMPACT_ATOMS: atom_id res chain seq x y z
N LEU A 1 -21.12 -1.37 1.79
CA LEU A 1 -20.80 -0.69 3.05
C LEU A 1 -22.06 -0.08 3.65
N THR A 2 -22.06 0.18 4.94
CA THR A 2 -23.18 0.78 5.69
C THR A 2 -22.62 1.70 6.78
N GLN A 3 -23.46 2.60 7.33
CA GLN A 3 -23.08 3.40 8.48
C GLN A 3 -22.70 2.52 9.69
N ASN A 4 -23.46 1.47 9.94
CA ASN A 4 -23.17 0.53 11.03
C ASN A 4 -21.78 -0.13 10.89
N ALA A 5 -21.35 -0.48 9.67
CA ALA A 5 -20.01 -1.00 9.44
C ALA A 5 -18.92 0.03 9.79
N ALA A 6 -19.13 1.31 9.45
CA ALA A 6 -18.21 2.37 9.83
C ALA A 6 -18.14 2.56 11.35
N ASP A 7 -19.29 2.48 12.04
CA ASP A 7 -19.38 2.62 13.50
C ASP A 7 -18.66 1.47 14.23
N VAL A 8 -18.86 0.22 13.75
CA VAL A 8 -18.15 -0.96 14.29
C VAL A 8 -16.65 -0.86 14.05
N CYS A 9 -16.21 -0.43 12.85
CA CYS A 9 -14.80 -0.18 12.59
C CYS A 9 -14.22 0.87 13.54
N ARG A 10 -14.92 1.97 13.75
CA ARG A 10 -14.49 3.04 14.68
C ARG A 10 -14.30 2.49 16.09
N GLU A 11 -15.27 1.76 16.62
CA GLU A 11 -15.19 1.15 17.94
C GLU A 11 -13.98 0.21 18.06
N ALA A 12 -13.79 -0.67 17.07
CA ALA A 12 -12.66 -1.59 17.05
C ALA A 12 -11.31 -0.85 17.03
N LEU A 13 -11.18 0.21 16.22
CA LEU A 13 -9.97 1.02 16.12
C LEU A 13 -9.68 1.78 17.43
N GLN A 14 -10.71 2.32 18.08
CA GLN A 14 -10.59 2.97 19.38
C GLN A 14 -10.08 2.00 20.45
N ILE A 15 -10.67 0.81 20.53
CA ILE A 15 -10.26 -0.23 21.47
C ILE A 15 -8.81 -0.69 21.18
N ALA A 16 -8.47 -0.91 19.92
CA ALA A 16 -7.11 -1.27 19.52
C ALA A 16 -6.09 -0.21 19.94
N LYS A 17 -6.41 1.07 19.74
CA LYS A 17 -5.53 2.19 20.16
C LYS A 17 -5.39 2.27 21.68
N GLN A 18 -6.48 2.10 22.42
CA GLN A 18 -6.46 2.06 23.90
C GLN A 18 -5.58 0.91 24.44
N LYS A 19 -5.53 -0.22 23.71
CA LYS A 19 -4.68 -1.37 24.06
C LYS A 19 -3.23 -1.22 23.59
N GLY A 20 -2.86 -0.10 22.95
CA GLY A 20 -1.52 0.14 22.46
C GLY A 20 -1.13 -0.73 21.25
N LEU A 21 -2.10 -1.26 20.51
CA LEU A 21 -1.82 -2.06 19.32
C LEU A 21 -1.33 -1.17 18.16
N THR A 22 -0.43 -1.70 17.35
CA THR A 22 -0.10 -1.12 16.05
C THR A 22 -1.24 -1.44 15.07
N ILE A 23 -1.77 -0.43 14.42
CA ILE A 23 -2.92 -0.55 13.53
C ILE A 23 -2.47 -0.29 12.10
N SER A 24 -2.78 -1.23 11.22
CA SER A 24 -2.51 -1.10 9.79
C SER A 24 -3.81 -1.13 8.98
N ALA A 25 -3.85 -0.39 7.87
CA ALA A 25 -4.98 -0.39 6.95
C ALA A 25 -4.51 -0.32 5.49
N ASP A 26 -5.19 -1.08 4.62
CA ASP A 26 -5.14 -0.87 3.18
C ASP A 26 -6.29 0.05 2.77
N MET A 27 -5.97 1.17 2.13
CA MET A 27 -6.96 2.18 1.70
C MET A 27 -7.82 1.75 0.50
N ASN A 28 -7.80 0.55 0.14
CA ASN A 28 -8.41 -0.17 -0.98
C ASN A 28 -9.82 0.32 -1.39
N TYR A 29 -9.91 1.46 -2.09
CA TYR A 29 -11.17 2.05 -2.51
C TYR A 29 -11.89 1.20 -3.58
N ARG A 30 -13.19 1.02 -3.38
CA ARG A 30 -14.10 0.36 -4.33
C ARG A 30 -15.37 1.19 -4.46
N SER A 31 -15.52 1.93 -5.57
CA SER A 31 -16.67 2.83 -5.79
C SER A 31 -18.02 2.13 -5.65
N THR A 32 -18.11 0.86 -6.11
CA THR A 32 -19.33 0.05 -6.05
C THR A 32 -19.79 -0.29 -4.63
N LEU A 33 -18.94 -0.14 -3.62
CA LEU A 33 -19.28 -0.41 -2.21
C LEU A 33 -19.78 0.82 -1.45
N TRP A 34 -19.59 2.04 -2.00
CA TRP A 34 -19.94 3.30 -1.35
C TRP A 34 -21.31 3.84 -1.81
N ASN A 35 -22.36 3.00 -1.65
CA ASN A 35 -23.71 3.30 -2.14
C ASN A 35 -24.72 3.52 -0.99
N TYR A 36 -24.27 3.92 0.21
CA TYR A 36 -25.15 4.11 1.37
C TYR A 36 -25.36 5.59 1.75
N GLY A 37 -25.15 6.50 0.79
CA GLY A 37 -25.44 7.91 0.96
C GLY A 37 -24.34 8.74 1.65
N ARG A 38 -23.18 8.16 1.92
CA ARG A 38 -22.01 8.87 2.47
C ARG A 38 -20.84 8.79 1.48
N HIS A 39 -20.09 9.89 1.39
CA HIS A 39 -18.86 9.90 0.59
C HIS A 39 -17.67 9.35 1.41
N PRO A 40 -16.71 8.64 0.79
CA PRO A 40 -15.52 8.12 1.49
C PRO A 40 -14.77 9.19 2.29
N SER A 41 -14.65 10.40 1.77
CA SER A 41 -13.96 11.52 2.44
C SER A 41 -14.63 11.99 3.73
N GLU A 42 -15.87 11.60 3.99
CA GLU A 42 -16.57 11.92 5.25
C GLU A 42 -16.29 10.90 6.36
N ILE A 43 -15.84 9.70 5.99
CA ILE A 43 -15.69 8.57 6.90
C ILE A 43 -14.22 8.15 7.07
N MET A 44 -13.51 7.96 5.94
CA MET A 44 -12.18 7.35 5.96
C MET A 44 -11.11 8.17 6.68
N PRO A 45 -11.07 9.52 6.60
CA PRO A 45 -10.08 10.31 7.34
C PRO A 45 -10.13 10.09 8.85
N GLU A 46 -11.32 9.96 9.43
CA GLU A 46 -11.49 9.67 10.85
C GLU A 46 -10.95 8.27 11.20
N LEU A 47 -11.36 7.25 10.43
CA LEU A 47 -10.94 5.86 10.69
C LEU A 47 -9.43 5.69 10.51
N LEU A 48 -8.87 6.26 9.45
CA LEU A 48 -7.42 6.20 9.18
C LEU A 48 -6.59 7.00 10.19
N GLY A 49 -7.20 7.97 10.88
CA GLY A 49 -6.57 8.70 11.99
C GLY A 49 -6.13 7.82 13.17
N TYR A 50 -6.68 6.61 13.30
CA TYR A 50 -6.24 5.62 14.28
C TYR A 50 -5.07 4.74 13.82
N CYS A 51 -4.76 4.75 12.51
CA CYS A 51 -3.76 3.85 11.94
C CYS A 51 -2.34 4.37 12.13
N ASP A 52 -1.40 3.45 12.26
CA ASP A 52 0.04 3.70 12.29
C ASP A 52 0.68 3.41 10.92
N ILE A 53 0.13 2.47 10.17
CA ILE A 53 0.65 1.99 8.88
C ILE A 53 -0.49 2.01 7.87
N ILE A 54 -0.25 2.62 6.71
CA ILE A 54 -1.21 2.57 5.61
C ILE A 54 -0.56 2.12 4.31
N THR A 55 -1.33 1.38 3.52
CA THR A 55 -1.03 1.14 2.10
C THR A 55 -2.18 1.66 1.23
N GLY A 56 -1.91 1.85 -0.06
CA GLY A 56 -2.91 2.33 -1.01
C GLY A 56 -2.28 2.82 -2.31
N ASP A 57 -2.95 3.76 -2.93
CA ASP A 57 -2.51 4.45 -4.14
C ASP A 57 -2.83 5.95 -4.08
N ILE A 58 -2.33 6.68 -5.08
CA ILE A 58 -2.50 8.14 -5.16
C ILE A 58 -3.96 8.53 -5.38
N ASP A 59 -4.71 7.76 -6.18
CA ASP A 59 -6.12 8.05 -6.50
C ASP A 59 -7.00 7.86 -5.26
N THR A 60 -6.68 6.88 -4.45
CA THR A 60 -7.36 6.66 -3.16
C THR A 60 -7.06 7.79 -2.17
N ALA A 61 -5.83 8.31 -2.16
CA ALA A 61 -5.48 9.46 -1.33
C ALA A 61 -6.25 10.72 -1.78
N ASP A 62 -6.47 10.92 -3.08
CA ASP A 62 -7.39 11.97 -3.57
C ASP A 62 -8.82 11.73 -3.10
N THR A 63 -9.34 10.52 -3.30
CA THR A 63 -10.73 10.17 -2.97
C THR A 63 -11.05 10.36 -1.48
N TYR A 64 -10.13 9.97 -0.61
CA TYR A 64 -10.36 10.02 0.85
C TYR A 64 -9.99 11.37 1.46
N PHE A 65 -8.97 12.03 0.96
CA PHE A 65 -8.39 13.22 1.58
C PHE A 65 -8.43 14.47 0.69
N GLY A 66 -8.86 14.38 -0.57
CA GLY A 66 -8.84 15.47 -1.54
C GLY A 66 -7.41 15.89 -1.92
N ILE A 67 -6.45 14.96 -1.90
CA ILE A 67 -5.05 15.23 -2.24
C ILE A 67 -4.88 15.18 -3.75
N LYS A 68 -4.96 16.34 -4.40
CA LYS A 68 -4.80 16.53 -5.85
C LYS A 68 -3.31 16.50 -6.22
N THR A 69 -2.81 15.33 -6.57
CA THR A 69 -1.42 15.18 -7.01
C THR A 69 -1.27 15.64 -8.46
N PRO A 70 -0.32 16.57 -8.80
CA PRO A 70 -0.09 17.00 -10.17
C PRO A 70 0.26 15.84 -11.10
N ALA A 71 -0.35 15.83 -12.30
CA ALA A 71 -0.25 14.69 -13.23
C ALA A 71 1.14 14.59 -13.90
N ASP A 72 1.82 15.71 -14.07
CA ASP A 72 3.11 15.85 -14.76
C ASP A 72 4.34 15.46 -13.93
N LEU A 73 4.14 15.17 -12.64
CA LEU A 73 5.22 14.75 -11.77
C LEU A 73 5.68 13.32 -12.06
N SER A 74 6.98 13.04 -11.83
CA SER A 74 7.49 11.67 -11.77
C SER A 74 6.82 10.87 -10.63
N ILE A 75 6.86 9.52 -10.69
CA ILE A 75 6.29 8.66 -9.64
C ILE A 75 6.86 9.01 -8.27
N GLU A 76 8.17 9.24 -8.18
CA GLU A 76 8.81 9.65 -6.93
C GLU A 76 8.23 10.94 -6.38
N ASN A 77 8.13 11.97 -7.22
CA ASN A 77 7.62 13.27 -6.80
C ASN A 77 6.10 13.22 -6.49
N LYS A 78 5.33 12.41 -7.20
CA LYS A 78 3.92 12.14 -6.85
C LYS A 78 3.80 11.48 -5.49
N PHE A 79 4.61 10.46 -5.22
CA PHE A 79 4.60 9.78 -3.92
C PHE A 79 5.03 10.72 -2.79
N ARG A 80 6.11 11.49 -3.00
CA ARG A 80 6.58 12.50 -2.04
C ARG A 80 5.49 13.51 -1.71
N PHE A 81 4.88 14.11 -2.73
CA PHE A 81 3.79 15.07 -2.56
C PHE A 81 2.62 14.48 -1.77
N CYS A 82 2.23 13.24 -2.12
CA CYS A 82 1.14 12.54 -1.44
C CYS A 82 1.47 12.26 0.03
N CYS A 83 2.69 11.77 0.33
CA CYS A 83 3.14 11.51 1.71
C CYS A 83 3.16 12.79 2.56
N GLU A 84 3.73 13.88 2.05
CA GLU A 84 3.75 15.17 2.75
C GLU A 84 2.34 15.67 3.07
N ALA A 85 1.42 15.56 2.11
CA ALA A 85 0.02 15.95 2.31
C ALA A 85 -0.71 15.05 3.31
N LEU A 86 -0.47 13.72 3.26
CA LEU A 86 -1.04 12.77 4.21
C LEU A 86 -0.51 13.00 5.63
N LEU A 87 0.81 13.13 5.79
CA LEU A 87 1.44 13.37 7.10
C LEU A 87 1.02 14.72 7.71
N LYS A 88 0.76 15.74 6.89
CA LYS A 88 0.21 17.01 7.36
C LYS A 88 -1.20 16.86 7.93
N LYS A 89 -2.01 15.97 7.34
CA LYS A 89 -3.40 15.70 7.80
C LYS A 89 -3.43 14.72 8.98
N LEU A 90 -2.61 13.69 8.93
CA LEU A 90 -2.56 12.58 9.88
C LEU A 90 -1.10 12.28 10.27
N PRO A 91 -0.52 13.08 11.20
CA PRO A 91 0.91 12.98 11.57
C PRO A 91 1.26 11.70 12.34
N ALA A 92 0.27 10.90 12.73
CA ALA A 92 0.47 9.64 13.44
C ALA A 92 0.97 8.50 12.54
N PHE A 93 0.93 8.63 11.23
CA PHE A 93 1.43 7.61 10.33
C PHE A 93 2.94 7.42 10.49
N LYS A 94 3.34 6.19 10.76
CA LYS A 94 4.74 5.75 10.85
C LYS A 94 5.25 5.25 9.50
N ILE A 95 4.36 4.58 8.75
CA ILE A 95 4.67 4.01 7.44
C ILE A 95 3.52 4.30 6.46
N ILE A 96 3.89 4.81 5.29
CA ILE A 96 3.02 4.93 4.13
C ILE A 96 3.66 4.10 3.02
N GLY A 97 2.98 3.07 2.53
CA GLY A 97 3.43 2.22 1.43
C GLY A 97 2.50 2.34 0.23
N MET A 98 3.06 2.45 -0.98
CA MET A 98 2.28 2.45 -2.22
C MET A 98 2.90 1.54 -3.27
N SER A 99 2.05 0.91 -4.08
CA SER A 99 2.47 0.17 -5.26
C SER A 99 1.96 0.86 -6.53
N PHE A 100 2.81 0.94 -7.54
CA PHE A 100 2.53 1.56 -8.83
C PHE A 100 2.57 0.51 -9.91
N ARG A 101 1.52 0.45 -10.71
CA ARG A 101 1.41 -0.44 -11.86
C ARG A 101 1.48 0.38 -13.12
N GLY A 102 2.19 -0.14 -14.11
CA GLY A 102 2.36 0.50 -15.40
C GLY A 102 2.63 -0.52 -16.49
N ALA A 103 3.16 -0.05 -17.61
CA ALA A 103 3.70 -0.87 -18.68
C ALA A 103 5.01 -0.26 -19.18
N ASN A 104 5.92 -1.11 -19.62
CA ASN A 104 7.15 -0.68 -20.29
C ASN A 104 6.90 -0.33 -21.76
N GLU A 105 7.93 0.06 -22.50
CA GLU A 105 7.85 0.46 -23.91
C GLU A 105 7.28 -0.63 -24.83
N VAL A 106 7.44 -1.90 -24.48
CA VAL A 106 6.90 -3.07 -25.22
C VAL A 106 5.59 -3.59 -24.61
N GLN A 107 4.90 -2.74 -23.84
CA GLN A 107 3.58 -3.02 -23.23
C GLN A 107 3.56 -4.20 -22.24
N GLN A 108 4.69 -4.58 -21.70
CA GLN A 108 4.73 -5.56 -20.61
C GLN A 108 4.36 -4.87 -19.29
N PRO A 109 3.57 -5.53 -18.43
CA PRO A 109 3.20 -4.98 -17.12
C PRO A 109 4.44 -4.72 -16.26
N THR A 110 4.41 -3.59 -15.58
CA THR A 110 5.46 -3.20 -14.62
C THR A 110 4.89 -2.98 -13.23
N TYR A 111 5.75 -3.15 -12.24
CA TYR A 111 5.44 -2.97 -10.83
C TYR A 111 6.57 -2.22 -10.15
N GLN A 112 6.25 -1.16 -9.45
CA GLN A 112 7.19 -0.39 -8.63
C GLN A 112 6.55 -0.10 -7.29
N CYS A 113 7.33 -0.02 -6.23
CA CYS A 113 6.83 0.29 -4.90
C CYS A 113 7.60 1.44 -4.28
N ALA A 114 6.92 2.15 -3.38
CA ALA A 114 7.52 3.19 -2.57
C ALA A 114 7.08 3.09 -1.11
N ILE A 115 7.97 3.49 -0.21
CA ILE A 115 7.71 3.62 1.23
C ILE A 115 8.14 5.01 1.70
N CYS A 116 7.34 5.59 2.59
CA CYS A 116 7.74 6.69 3.45
C CYS A 116 7.74 6.19 4.90
N MET A 117 8.89 6.22 5.54
CA MET A 117 9.09 5.82 6.94
C MET A 117 10.09 6.78 7.58
N ASN A 118 9.75 7.35 8.73
CA ASN A 118 10.58 8.35 9.42
C ASN A 118 10.99 9.53 8.50
N GLN A 119 10.09 9.98 7.63
CA GLN A 119 10.31 11.02 6.60
C GLN A 119 11.32 10.64 5.49
N GLU A 120 11.88 9.45 5.55
CA GLU A 120 12.68 8.88 4.48
C GLU A 120 11.76 8.28 3.41
N ILE A 121 12.05 8.59 2.14
CA ILE A 121 11.32 8.06 0.99
C ILE A 121 12.26 7.16 0.19
N ILE A 122 11.85 5.92 -0.01
CA ILE A 122 12.58 4.93 -0.78
C ILE A 122 11.66 4.34 -1.84
N LEU A 123 12.14 4.27 -3.07
CA LEU A 123 11.50 3.57 -4.18
C LEU A 123 12.28 2.31 -4.52
N THR A 124 11.58 1.27 -4.91
CA THR A 124 12.21 0.11 -5.55
C THR A 124 12.56 0.42 -7.00
N PRO A 125 13.42 -0.36 -7.64
CA PRO A 125 13.49 -0.40 -9.09
C PRO A 125 12.10 -0.73 -9.69
N VAL A 126 11.94 -0.48 -10.98
CA VAL A 126 10.79 -0.95 -11.74
C VAL A 126 11.02 -2.42 -12.09
N TYR A 127 10.11 -3.28 -11.69
CA TYR A 127 10.13 -4.70 -12.03
C TYR A 127 9.21 -4.94 -13.23
N THR A 128 9.69 -5.62 -14.24
CA THR A 128 8.87 -6.14 -15.33
C THR A 128 8.22 -7.44 -14.87
N ILE A 129 6.92 -7.60 -15.13
CA ILE A 129 6.18 -8.82 -14.84
C ILE A 129 6.07 -9.61 -16.15
N PRO A 130 6.92 -10.64 -16.35
CA PRO A 130 7.03 -11.31 -17.65
C PRO A 130 5.78 -12.13 -18.01
N GLN A 131 5.11 -12.64 -16.99
CA GLN A 131 3.88 -13.42 -17.15
C GLN A 131 2.96 -13.17 -15.96
N THR A 132 1.72 -12.79 -16.25
CA THR A 132 0.67 -12.65 -15.24
C THR A 132 -0.28 -13.82 -15.35
N THR A 133 -0.32 -14.67 -14.32
CA THR A 133 -1.34 -15.72 -14.18
C THR A 133 -2.61 -15.12 -13.57
N ASP A 134 -2.44 -14.40 -12.45
CA ASP A 134 -3.53 -13.70 -11.79
C ASP A 134 -3.02 -12.44 -11.10
N ARG A 135 -3.81 -11.36 -11.16
CA ARG A 135 -3.50 -10.08 -10.52
C ARG A 135 -4.16 -9.93 -9.14
N ILE A 136 -5.13 -10.79 -8.83
CA ILE A 136 -5.89 -10.75 -7.59
C ILE A 136 -4.95 -11.05 -6.42
N GLY A 137 -5.10 -10.31 -5.31
CA GLY A 137 -4.29 -10.50 -4.11
C GLY A 137 -2.88 -9.93 -4.16
N SER A 138 -2.45 -9.28 -5.28
CA SER A 138 -1.10 -8.69 -5.33
C SER A 138 -0.94 -7.48 -4.39
N GLY A 139 -2.03 -6.72 -4.14
CA GLY A 139 -2.06 -5.67 -3.12
C GLY A 139 -1.96 -6.24 -1.70
N ASP A 140 -2.72 -7.30 -1.44
CA ASP A 140 -2.70 -7.99 -0.14
C ASP A 140 -1.33 -8.61 0.14
N ALA A 141 -0.69 -9.22 -0.89
CA ALA A 141 0.66 -9.74 -0.79
C ALA A 141 1.70 -8.63 -0.52
N PHE A 142 1.56 -7.46 -1.19
CA PHE A 142 2.38 -6.29 -0.91
C PHE A 142 2.23 -5.83 0.54
N MET A 143 1.00 -5.66 1.01
CA MET A 143 0.71 -5.29 2.41
C MET A 143 1.25 -6.32 3.39
N GLY A 144 1.06 -7.62 3.11
CA GLY A 144 1.59 -8.71 3.93
C GLY A 144 3.11 -8.67 4.03
N GLY A 145 3.81 -8.45 2.91
CA GLY A 145 5.27 -8.31 2.89
C GLY A 145 5.77 -7.07 3.65
N LEU A 146 5.04 -5.96 3.55
CA LEU A 146 5.35 -4.72 4.29
C LEU A 146 5.22 -4.95 5.80
N LEU A 147 4.12 -5.55 6.23
CA LEU A 147 3.88 -5.86 7.65
C LEU A 147 4.87 -6.90 8.18
N PHE A 148 5.22 -7.92 7.38
CA PHE A 148 6.24 -8.89 7.76
C PHE A 148 7.58 -8.20 8.02
N GLY A 149 8.05 -7.34 7.09
CA GLY A 149 9.29 -6.61 7.26
C GLY A 149 9.27 -5.67 8.48
N PHE A 150 8.14 -5.01 8.73
CA PHE A 150 7.94 -4.19 9.93
C PHE A 150 8.04 -5.02 11.22
N LEU A 151 7.39 -6.16 11.29
CA LEU A 151 7.41 -7.06 12.46
C LEU A 151 8.79 -7.70 12.69
N GLN A 152 9.62 -7.81 11.65
CA GLN A 152 11.01 -8.25 11.75
C GLN A 152 11.98 -7.09 12.04
N GLU A 153 11.48 -5.90 12.37
CA GLU A 153 12.27 -4.69 12.68
C GLU A 153 13.28 -4.32 11.58
N GLN A 154 12.95 -4.64 10.34
CA GLN A 154 13.77 -4.31 9.18
C GLN A 154 13.80 -2.79 8.94
N ASN A 155 14.87 -2.29 8.30
CA ASN A 155 14.91 -0.90 7.87
C ASN A 155 13.98 -0.65 6.66
N ALA A 156 13.68 0.62 6.38
CA ALA A 156 12.74 1.01 5.33
C ALA A 156 13.03 0.38 3.96
N LYS A 157 14.33 0.28 3.58
CA LYS A 157 14.75 -0.34 2.32
C LYS A 157 14.41 -1.83 2.30
N GLN A 158 14.73 -2.56 3.35
CA GLN A 158 14.44 -3.98 3.43
C GLN A 158 12.93 -4.24 3.41
N ILE A 159 12.15 -3.45 4.17
CA ILE A 159 10.68 -3.53 4.19
C ILE A 159 10.11 -3.38 2.78
N ILE A 160 10.48 -2.32 2.05
CA ILE A 160 9.85 -2.07 0.75
C ILE A 160 10.28 -3.08 -0.32
N TYR A 161 11.51 -3.60 -0.26
CA TYR A 161 11.96 -4.65 -1.17
C TYR A 161 11.26 -5.99 -0.89
N THR A 162 11.04 -6.34 0.38
CA THR A 162 10.24 -7.50 0.78
C THR A 162 8.79 -7.37 0.29
N ALA A 163 8.18 -6.22 0.52
CA ALA A 163 6.81 -5.94 0.06
C ALA A 163 6.68 -6.00 -1.46
N ALA A 164 7.64 -5.43 -2.19
CA ALA A 164 7.67 -5.47 -3.65
C ALA A 164 7.84 -6.91 -4.17
N ALA A 165 8.75 -7.70 -3.58
CA ALA A 165 8.92 -9.10 -3.94
C ALA A 165 7.62 -9.89 -3.78
N CYS A 166 6.92 -9.72 -2.65
CA CYS A 166 5.62 -10.35 -2.42
C CYS A 166 4.59 -9.95 -3.48
N GLY A 167 4.47 -8.65 -3.78
CA GLY A 167 3.53 -8.13 -4.78
C GLY A 167 3.84 -8.63 -6.19
N VAL A 168 5.12 -8.66 -6.60
CA VAL A 168 5.54 -9.15 -7.93
C VAL A 168 5.34 -10.65 -8.07
N LEU A 169 5.85 -11.44 -7.12
CA LEU A 169 5.76 -12.90 -7.16
C LEU A 169 4.31 -13.40 -7.15
N LYS A 170 3.41 -12.68 -6.48
CA LYS A 170 1.97 -13.03 -6.48
C LYS A 170 1.35 -13.05 -7.87
N HIS A 171 1.84 -12.25 -8.83
CA HIS A 171 1.30 -12.25 -10.19
C HIS A 171 1.47 -13.58 -10.94
N SER A 172 2.40 -14.44 -10.52
CA SER A 172 2.61 -15.77 -11.08
C SER A 172 1.73 -16.88 -10.45
N MET A 173 0.91 -16.54 -9.47
CA MET A 173 0.08 -17.49 -8.71
C MET A 173 -1.40 -17.28 -9.02
N GLU A 174 -2.12 -18.39 -9.17
CA GLU A 174 -3.58 -18.38 -9.33
C GLU A 174 -4.28 -18.10 -7.99
N GLY A 175 -5.45 -17.45 -8.07
CA GLY A 175 -6.28 -17.11 -6.90
C GLY A 175 -5.74 -15.92 -6.10
N ASP A 176 -6.37 -15.61 -4.99
CA ASP A 176 -6.07 -14.42 -4.16
C ASP A 176 -5.02 -14.69 -3.05
N PHE A 177 -4.82 -15.94 -2.66
CA PHE A 177 -3.83 -16.31 -1.63
C PHE A 177 -2.40 -16.26 -2.16
N SER A 178 -1.51 -15.71 -1.34
CA SER A 178 -0.06 -15.76 -1.56
C SER A 178 0.53 -16.91 -0.75
N ILE A 179 1.23 -17.83 -1.44
CA ILE A 179 1.93 -18.98 -0.82
C ILE A 179 3.44 -18.85 -0.96
N ILE A 180 3.94 -17.60 -1.12
CA ILE A 180 5.34 -17.29 -1.33
C ILE A 180 6.14 -17.60 -0.06
N SER A 181 7.22 -18.36 -0.19
CA SER A 181 8.15 -18.63 0.89
C SER A 181 9.17 -17.50 1.08
N ILE A 182 9.74 -17.39 2.28
CA ILE A 182 10.84 -16.45 2.56
C ILE A 182 12.05 -16.72 1.65
N GLY A 183 12.30 -17.98 1.28
CA GLY A 183 13.37 -18.34 0.35
C GLY A 183 13.18 -17.71 -1.02
N GLU A 184 11.97 -17.77 -1.58
CA GLU A 184 11.64 -17.16 -2.88
C GLU A 184 11.73 -15.62 -2.82
N ILE A 185 11.27 -15.01 -1.73
CA ILE A 185 11.41 -13.55 -1.51
C ILE A 185 12.89 -13.16 -1.53
N ASN A 186 13.73 -13.86 -0.78
CA ASN A 186 15.16 -13.56 -0.71
C ASN A 186 15.86 -13.77 -2.06
N GLN A 187 15.53 -14.85 -2.78
CA GLN A 187 16.06 -15.10 -4.11
C GLN A 187 15.67 -13.99 -5.09
N PHE A 188 14.40 -13.55 -5.07
CA PHE A 188 13.93 -12.45 -5.91
C PHE A 188 14.68 -11.15 -5.63
N ILE A 189 14.86 -10.80 -4.35
CA ILE A 189 15.58 -9.57 -3.96
C ILE A 189 17.04 -9.63 -4.42
N GLN A 190 17.69 -10.80 -4.30
CA GLN A 190 19.10 -10.99 -4.72
C GLN A 190 19.28 -10.96 -6.24
N SER A 191 18.34 -11.49 -7.01
CA SER A 191 18.41 -11.48 -8.48
C SER A 191 18.22 -10.07 -9.07
N GLY A 192 17.61 -9.16 -8.32
CA GLY A 192 17.33 -7.82 -8.80
C GLY A 192 16.27 -7.76 -9.91
N PRO A 193 16.04 -6.58 -10.50
CA PRO A 193 15.12 -6.45 -11.62
C PRO A 193 15.68 -7.19 -12.86
N VAL A 194 14.82 -7.97 -13.50
CA VAL A 194 15.14 -8.55 -14.81
C VAL A 194 15.06 -7.42 -15.83
N ASN A 195 16.18 -7.09 -16.46
CA ASN A 195 16.28 -6.11 -17.53
C ASN A 195 15.68 -6.67 -18.82
#